data_a9b27c689cc31ab6e11c50c0a618f73e
#
_entry.id   a9b27c689cc31ab6e11c50c0a618f73e
#
_cell.length_a   1.000
_cell.length_b   1.000
_cell.length_c   1.000
_cell.angle_alpha   90.00
_cell.angle_beta   90.00
_cell.angle_gamma   90.00
#
_symmetry.space_group_name_H-M   'P 1'
#
loop_
_entity.id
_entity.type
_entity.pdbx_description
1 polymer ?
#
loop_
_entity_poly.entity_id
_entity_poly.type
_entity_poly.pdbx_seq_one_letter_code
_entity_poly.pdbx_strand_id
1 'polypeptide(L)'
;MFPTTRWTLILDSHRGGEAEKAALEQLCATYWKPVYFFLRRKGLAPSAAEDAVQGFFLHLLERDFLPRLDPARGRFRSYLLRSLEHYLVNLHEKDSALKRGGGYRFVPLDVALAEQELPAAPGPPADAFEREWALGLMERALQRLRAEYEDGTRKGRADVVLRFFGLEEAPSYAEAAAACGMTAPQFKAALHRARARFREILREEVAATVDEDADGEREIGDLVRALS
;
A
#
# COMPACT_ATOMS: atom_id res chain seq x y z
N MET A 1 7.73 13.39 -4.51
CA MET A 1 7.89 13.05 -3.09
C MET A 1 6.56 12.47 -2.64
N PHE A 2 6.44 11.15 -2.49
CA PHE A 2 5.18 10.52 -2.10
C PHE A 2 5.15 10.48 -0.57
N PRO A 3 4.18 11.12 0.07
CA PRO A 3 4.07 11.11 1.51
C PRO A 3 3.55 9.74 1.96
N THR A 4 4.19 9.17 2.92
CA THR A 4 3.84 7.95 3.65
C THR A 4 2.61 8.19 4.51
N THR A 5 1.81 7.14 4.75
CA THR A 5 0.65 7.22 5.66
C THR A 5 1.16 7.37 7.09
N ARG A 6 1.58 8.55 7.46
CA ARG A 6 1.90 8.88 8.84
C ARG A 6 0.62 8.97 9.64
N TRP A 7 0.61 8.47 10.85
CA TRP A 7 -0.40 8.87 11.85
C TRP A 7 -0.55 10.40 11.90
N THR A 8 0.55 11.15 11.68
CA THR A 8 0.52 12.61 11.50
C THR A 8 -0.37 13.07 10.36
N LEU A 9 -0.47 12.33 9.22
CA LEU A 9 -1.40 12.66 8.13
C LEU A 9 -2.86 12.45 8.56
N ILE A 10 -3.11 11.40 9.33
CA ILE A 10 -4.44 11.14 9.88
C ILE A 10 -4.79 12.21 10.93
N LEU A 11 -3.83 12.60 11.76
CA LEU A 11 -3.99 13.68 12.73
C LEU A 11 -4.07 15.06 12.07
N ASP A 12 -3.35 15.30 10.98
CA ASP A 12 -3.40 16.54 10.19
C ASP A 12 -4.69 16.67 9.36
N SER A 13 -5.39 15.54 9.08
CA SER A 13 -6.72 15.56 8.47
C SER A 13 -7.78 16.27 9.32
N HIS A 14 -7.47 16.61 10.60
CA HIS A 14 -8.35 17.37 11.48
C HIS A 14 -8.20 18.89 11.40
N ARG A 15 -7.21 19.37 10.64
CA ARG A 15 -6.93 20.82 10.55
C ARG A 15 -7.84 21.56 9.57
N GLY A 16 -8.70 20.84 8.85
CA GLY A 16 -9.59 21.39 7.84
C GLY A 16 -8.88 21.90 6.58
N GLY A 17 -9.59 21.96 5.46
CA GLY A 17 -9.11 22.54 4.20
C GLY A 17 -8.35 21.57 3.30
N GLU A 18 -7.44 22.10 2.48
CA GLU A 18 -6.71 21.33 1.44
C GLU A 18 -5.79 20.25 2.03
N ALA A 19 -5.25 20.44 3.24
CA ALA A 19 -4.38 19.46 3.90
C ALA A 19 -5.16 18.20 4.31
N GLU A 20 -6.36 18.35 4.81
CA GLU A 20 -7.27 17.26 5.13
C GLU A 20 -7.60 16.45 3.88
N LYS A 21 -7.99 17.14 2.82
CA LYS A 21 -8.34 16.51 1.54
C LYS A 21 -7.17 15.71 0.96
N ALA A 22 -5.96 16.28 0.96
CA ALA A 22 -4.76 15.60 0.48
C ALA A 22 -4.41 14.36 1.32
N ALA A 23 -4.56 14.43 2.66
CA ALA A 23 -4.34 13.30 3.55
C ALA A 23 -5.33 12.16 3.29
N LEU A 24 -6.60 12.49 3.04
CA LEU A 24 -7.65 11.53 2.72
C LEU A 24 -7.48 10.90 1.35
N GLU A 25 -7.14 11.68 0.33
CA GLU A 25 -6.82 11.17 -1.01
C GLU A 25 -5.67 10.17 -0.94
N GLN A 26 -4.64 10.46 -0.15
CA GLN A 26 -3.51 9.56 0.03
C GLN A 26 -3.88 8.28 0.79
N LEU A 27 -4.70 8.39 1.84
CA LEU A 27 -5.20 7.25 2.58
C LEU A 27 -6.02 6.32 1.65
N CYS A 28 -6.94 6.90 0.88
CA CYS A 28 -7.70 6.16 -0.12
C CYS A 28 -6.77 5.50 -1.13
N ALA A 29 -5.82 6.23 -1.71
CA ALA A 29 -4.88 5.69 -2.69
C ALA A 29 -4.03 4.53 -2.14
N THR A 30 -3.70 4.56 -0.85
CA THR A 30 -2.91 3.50 -0.20
C THR A 30 -3.72 2.25 0.11
N TYR A 31 -4.98 2.42 0.54
CA TYR A 31 -5.75 1.33 1.13
C TYR A 31 -6.94 0.84 0.30
N TRP A 32 -7.31 1.50 -0.81
CA TRP A 32 -8.47 1.07 -1.60
C TRP A 32 -8.31 -0.35 -2.15
N LYS A 33 -7.13 -0.71 -2.64
CA LYS A 33 -6.84 -2.00 -3.24
C LYS A 33 -6.82 -3.14 -2.21
N PRO A 34 -6.14 -3.01 -1.04
CA PRO A 34 -6.31 -3.94 0.08
C PRO A 34 -7.78 -4.12 0.51
N VAL A 35 -8.55 -3.03 0.63
CA VAL A 35 -9.98 -3.09 0.96
C VAL A 35 -10.77 -3.80 -0.14
N TYR A 36 -10.52 -3.50 -1.39
CA TYR A 36 -11.16 -4.14 -2.54
C TYR A 36 -10.92 -5.66 -2.52
N PHE A 37 -9.69 -6.11 -2.34
CA PHE A 37 -9.36 -7.54 -2.30
C PHE A 37 -10.00 -8.25 -1.10
N PHE A 38 -10.05 -7.61 0.05
CA PHE A 38 -10.82 -8.13 1.19
C PHE A 38 -12.29 -8.36 0.81
N LEU A 39 -12.94 -7.38 0.20
CA LEU A 39 -14.35 -7.45 -0.20
C LEU A 39 -14.59 -8.52 -1.26
N ARG A 40 -13.69 -8.64 -2.25
CA ARG A 40 -13.74 -9.70 -3.25
C ARG A 40 -13.62 -11.09 -2.61
N ARG A 41 -12.77 -11.23 -1.59
CA ARG A 41 -12.64 -12.48 -0.80
C ARG A 41 -13.84 -12.75 0.11
N LYS A 42 -14.59 -11.75 0.50
CA LYS A 42 -15.90 -11.90 1.17
C LYS A 42 -17.01 -12.34 0.20
N GLY A 43 -16.73 -12.44 -1.09
CA GLY A 43 -17.66 -12.92 -2.11
C GLY A 43 -18.45 -11.83 -2.83
N LEU A 44 -18.11 -10.55 -2.65
CA LEU A 44 -18.78 -9.48 -3.41
C LEU A 44 -18.37 -9.54 -4.89
N ALA A 45 -19.33 -9.30 -5.78
CA ALA A 45 -19.06 -9.12 -7.21
C ALA A 45 -18.21 -7.85 -7.43
N PRO A 46 -17.44 -7.73 -8.55
CA PRO A 46 -16.56 -6.58 -8.79
C PRO A 46 -17.22 -5.22 -8.60
N SER A 47 -18.40 -4.98 -9.20
CA SER A 47 -19.12 -3.72 -9.06
C SER A 47 -19.60 -3.45 -7.64
N ALA A 48 -20.09 -4.48 -6.94
CA ALA A 48 -20.51 -4.35 -5.53
C ALA A 48 -19.32 -4.09 -4.60
N ALA A 49 -18.14 -4.67 -4.89
CA ALA A 49 -16.92 -4.40 -4.15
C ALA A 49 -16.42 -2.96 -4.39
N GLU A 50 -16.49 -2.46 -5.62
CA GLU A 50 -16.17 -1.07 -5.96
C GLU A 50 -17.08 -0.09 -5.21
N ASP A 51 -18.39 -0.28 -5.27
CA ASP A 51 -19.38 0.55 -4.55
C ASP A 51 -19.12 0.50 -3.04
N ALA A 52 -18.81 -0.68 -2.49
CA ALA A 52 -18.54 -0.85 -1.08
C ALA A 52 -17.21 -0.18 -0.65
N VAL A 53 -16.16 -0.19 -1.48
CA VAL A 53 -14.92 0.57 -1.25
C VAL A 53 -15.24 2.06 -1.12
N GLN A 54 -15.95 2.61 -2.10
CA GLN A 54 -16.32 4.03 -2.13
C GLN A 54 -17.17 4.40 -0.91
N GLY A 55 -18.21 3.60 -0.62
CA GLY A 55 -19.09 3.82 0.53
C GLY A 55 -18.35 3.69 1.88
N PHE A 56 -17.39 2.78 1.99
CA PHE A 56 -16.58 2.63 3.20
C PHE A 56 -15.70 3.85 3.47
N PHE A 57 -15.00 4.35 2.46
CA PHE A 57 -14.18 5.56 2.64
C PHE A 57 -15.05 6.80 2.93
N LEU A 58 -16.21 6.95 2.29
CA LEU A 58 -17.18 7.99 2.66
C LEU A 58 -17.59 7.88 4.14
N HIS A 59 -17.92 6.67 4.59
CA HIS A 59 -18.31 6.43 5.97
C HIS A 59 -17.20 6.77 6.98
N LEU A 60 -15.93 6.52 6.62
CA LEU A 60 -14.79 6.93 7.43
C LEU A 60 -14.68 8.46 7.54
N LEU A 61 -15.04 9.19 6.47
CA LEU A 61 -14.97 10.64 6.39
C LEU A 61 -16.11 11.33 7.16
N GLU A 62 -17.35 10.80 7.06
CA GLU A 62 -18.55 11.46 7.61
C GLU A 62 -18.67 11.37 9.13
N ARG A 63 -17.95 10.47 9.81
CA ARG A 63 -18.18 10.16 11.23
C ARG A 63 -17.27 10.85 12.23
N ASP A 64 -16.50 11.87 11.89
CA ASP A 64 -15.44 12.36 12.78
C ASP A 64 -14.59 11.20 13.36
N PHE A 65 -14.38 10.21 12.52
CA PHE A 65 -13.87 8.93 12.91
C PHE A 65 -12.36 8.97 13.16
N LEU A 66 -11.67 9.73 12.33
CA LEU A 66 -10.22 9.93 12.40
C LEU A 66 -9.79 10.60 13.72
N PRO A 67 -10.56 11.57 14.31
CA PRO A 67 -10.25 12.17 15.62
C PRO A 67 -10.22 11.20 16.79
N ARG A 68 -10.88 10.07 16.66
CA ARG A 68 -10.97 9.05 17.72
C ARG A 68 -9.90 7.97 17.62
N LEU A 69 -9.06 8.08 16.60
CA LEU A 69 -7.94 7.17 16.44
C LEU A 69 -6.85 7.50 17.45
N ASP A 70 -6.59 6.54 18.30
CA ASP A 70 -5.51 6.59 19.28
C ASP A 70 -4.36 5.71 18.77
N PRO A 71 -3.22 6.29 18.37
CA PRO A 71 -2.06 5.53 17.92
C PRO A 71 -1.61 4.46 18.94
N ALA A 72 -1.77 4.75 20.24
CA ALA A 72 -1.44 3.82 21.31
C ALA A 72 -2.30 2.53 21.32
N ARG A 73 -3.40 2.49 20.55
CA ARG A 73 -4.28 1.32 20.44
C ARG A 73 -3.91 0.36 19.33
N GLY A 74 -2.79 0.57 18.64
CA GLY A 74 -2.26 -0.35 17.64
C GLY A 74 -2.20 0.20 16.23
N ARG A 75 -1.99 -0.69 15.27
CA ARG A 75 -1.71 -0.39 13.87
C ARG A 75 -2.95 0.15 13.15
N PHE A 76 -2.77 1.19 12.35
CA PHE A 76 -3.85 1.78 11.56
C PHE A 76 -4.55 0.74 10.66
N ARG A 77 -3.79 -0.14 9.99
CA ARG A 77 -4.38 -1.16 9.10
C ARG A 77 -5.28 -2.15 9.84
N SER A 78 -4.91 -2.56 11.06
CA SER A 78 -5.75 -3.46 11.88
C SER A 78 -7.05 -2.79 12.29
N TYR A 79 -6.97 -1.48 12.55
CA TYR A 79 -8.13 -0.67 12.84
C TYR A 79 -9.02 -0.52 11.60
N LEU A 80 -8.41 -0.23 10.43
CA LEU A 80 -9.12 -0.10 9.16
C LEU A 80 -9.89 -1.39 8.82
N LEU A 81 -9.22 -2.54 8.98
CA LEU A 81 -9.82 -3.85 8.73
C LEU A 81 -11.02 -4.13 9.65
N ARG A 82 -10.88 -3.86 10.95
CA ARG A 82 -11.98 -3.99 11.92
C ARG A 82 -13.15 -3.06 11.59
N SER A 83 -12.86 -1.84 11.16
CA SER A 83 -13.87 -0.87 10.76
C SER A 83 -14.59 -1.28 9.50
N LEU A 84 -13.89 -1.89 8.55
CA LEU A 84 -14.47 -2.46 7.34
C LEU A 84 -15.43 -3.61 7.67
N GLU A 85 -15.06 -4.49 8.60
CA GLU A 85 -15.94 -5.57 9.06
C GLU A 85 -17.22 -5.02 9.70
N HIS A 86 -17.12 -4.01 10.55
CA HIS A 86 -18.27 -3.32 11.13
C HIS A 86 -19.14 -2.62 10.07
N TYR A 87 -18.50 -1.99 9.08
CA TYR A 87 -19.21 -1.36 7.97
C TYR A 87 -20.03 -2.37 7.18
N LEU A 88 -19.48 -3.56 6.89
CA LEU A 88 -20.18 -4.62 6.14
C LEU A 88 -21.38 -5.17 6.92
N VAL A 89 -21.28 -5.34 8.23
CA VAL A 89 -22.44 -5.73 9.06
C VAL A 89 -23.55 -4.70 8.93
N ASN A 90 -23.22 -3.42 9.08
CA ASN A 90 -24.19 -2.33 8.94
C ASN A 90 -24.74 -2.17 7.51
N LEU A 91 -23.96 -2.52 6.47
CA LEU A 91 -24.39 -2.49 5.07
C LEU A 91 -25.47 -3.54 4.82
N HIS A 92 -25.31 -4.76 5.32
CA HIS A 92 -26.31 -5.81 5.25
C HIS A 92 -27.63 -5.44 5.95
N GLU A 93 -27.56 -4.67 7.03
CA GLU A 93 -28.74 -4.17 7.73
C GLU A 93 -29.41 -2.99 6.98
N LYS A 94 -28.64 -2.22 6.20
CA LYS A 94 -29.09 -1.01 5.46
C LYS A 94 -29.50 -1.25 4.02
N ASP A 95 -29.26 -2.40 3.43
CA ASP A 95 -29.73 -2.73 2.06
C ASP A 95 -31.27 -2.75 1.96
N SER A 96 -31.95 -2.59 3.10
CA SER A 96 -33.36 -2.26 3.20
C SER A 96 -33.69 -0.75 3.21
N ALA A 97 -32.70 0.18 3.21
CA ALA A 97 -32.94 1.63 3.31
C ALA A 97 -31.89 2.50 2.61
N LEU A 98 -32.14 2.87 1.36
CA LEU A 98 -31.81 4.16 0.74
C LEU A 98 -30.39 4.49 0.28
N LYS A 99 -30.24 4.57 -1.05
CA LYS A 99 -29.29 5.37 -1.83
C LYS A 99 -29.43 6.86 -1.52
N ARG A 100 -28.36 7.52 -1.07
CA ARG A 100 -28.16 8.97 -1.26
C ARG A 100 -26.68 9.30 -1.41
N GLY A 101 -26.32 9.93 -2.54
CA GLY A 101 -24.98 10.38 -2.86
C GLY A 101 -24.62 11.72 -2.19
N GLY A 102 -23.37 11.86 -1.81
CA GLY A 102 -22.74 13.10 -1.38
C GLY A 102 -21.53 13.39 -2.28
N GLY A 103 -21.30 14.66 -2.59
CA GLY A 103 -20.41 15.17 -3.64
C GLY A 103 -18.90 15.08 -3.40
N TYR A 104 -18.36 13.97 -2.94
CA TYR A 104 -16.93 13.74 -2.88
C TYR A 104 -16.41 13.17 -4.21
N ARG A 105 -15.29 13.71 -4.69
CA ARG A 105 -14.63 13.24 -5.89
C ARG A 105 -13.63 12.16 -5.48
N PHE A 106 -13.97 10.89 -5.74
CA PHE A 106 -13.09 9.76 -5.44
C PHE A 106 -11.89 9.71 -6.39
N VAL A 107 -10.77 9.17 -5.87
CA VAL A 107 -9.65 8.73 -6.70
C VAL A 107 -10.18 7.65 -7.65
N PRO A 108 -9.90 7.73 -8.97
CA PRO A 108 -10.28 6.68 -9.90
C PRO A 108 -9.70 5.34 -9.43
N LEU A 109 -10.56 4.34 -9.23
CA LEU A 109 -10.15 2.99 -8.86
C LEU A 109 -9.89 2.21 -10.15
N ASP A 110 -8.68 1.72 -10.35
CA ASP A 110 -8.38 0.82 -11.46
C ASP A 110 -8.81 -0.61 -11.12
N VAL A 111 -10.11 -0.81 -11.11
CA VAL A 111 -10.75 -2.11 -10.80
C VAL A 111 -10.36 -3.17 -11.82
N ALA A 112 -10.17 -2.80 -13.09
CA ALA A 112 -9.80 -3.74 -14.14
C ALA A 112 -8.41 -4.32 -13.89
N LEU A 113 -7.45 -3.50 -13.49
CA LEU A 113 -6.12 -3.96 -13.09
C LEU A 113 -6.17 -4.78 -11.81
N ALA A 114 -6.90 -4.34 -10.80
CA ALA A 114 -7.05 -5.07 -9.55
C ALA A 114 -7.65 -6.47 -9.73
N GLU A 115 -8.61 -6.64 -10.64
CA GLU A 115 -9.16 -7.97 -10.95
C GLU A 115 -8.13 -8.92 -11.60
N GLN A 116 -7.22 -8.39 -12.42
CA GLN A 116 -6.14 -9.19 -13.01
C GLN A 116 -5.12 -9.65 -11.96
N GLU A 117 -4.90 -8.85 -10.93
CA GLU A 117 -3.95 -9.12 -9.85
C GLU A 117 -4.57 -9.91 -8.68
N LEU A 118 -5.90 -10.09 -8.67
CA LEU A 118 -6.56 -10.85 -7.61
C LEU A 118 -6.07 -12.30 -7.61
N PRO A 119 -5.42 -12.79 -6.53
CA PRO A 119 -4.87 -14.14 -6.50
C PRO A 119 -5.94 -15.19 -6.75
N ALA A 120 -5.67 -16.16 -7.62
CA ALA A 120 -6.60 -17.25 -7.91
C ALA A 120 -6.78 -18.21 -6.71
N ALA A 121 -5.76 -18.34 -5.85
CA ALA A 121 -5.80 -19.24 -4.70
C ALA A 121 -6.79 -18.72 -3.63
N PRO A 122 -7.69 -19.58 -3.12
CA PRO A 122 -8.58 -19.22 -2.03
C PRO A 122 -7.80 -18.96 -0.74
N GLY A 123 -8.27 -18.01 0.08
CA GLY A 123 -7.65 -17.68 1.36
C GLY A 123 -8.56 -16.75 2.18
N PRO A 124 -8.25 -16.58 3.48
CA PRO A 124 -8.98 -15.65 4.33
C PRO A 124 -8.99 -14.22 3.76
N PRO A 125 -10.10 -13.48 3.88
CA PRO A 125 -10.17 -12.10 3.41
C PRO A 125 -9.11 -11.19 4.04
N ALA A 126 -8.80 -11.38 5.33
CA ALA A 126 -7.77 -10.63 6.04
C ALA A 126 -6.38 -10.84 5.44
N ASP A 127 -6.04 -12.07 5.05
CA ASP A 127 -4.74 -12.38 4.41
C ASP A 127 -4.60 -11.69 3.07
N ALA A 128 -5.69 -11.60 2.28
CA ALA A 128 -5.69 -10.88 1.02
C ALA A 128 -5.44 -9.38 1.22
N PHE A 129 -6.04 -8.80 2.26
CA PHE A 129 -5.80 -7.41 2.65
C PHE A 129 -4.33 -7.17 3.05
N GLU A 130 -3.80 -8.00 3.96
CA GLU A 130 -2.42 -7.87 4.46
C GLU A 130 -1.39 -8.08 3.32
N ARG A 131 -1.62 -9.06 2.45
CA ARG A 131 -0.78 -9.31 1.29
C ARG A 131 -0.73 -8.12 0.33
N GLU A 132 -1.88 -7.57 0.00
CA GLU A 132 -1.96 -6.44 -0.92
C GLU A 132 -1.37 -5.16 -0.34
N TRP A 133 -1.56 -4.94 0.96
CA TRP A 133 -0.89 -3.87 1.68
C TRP A 133 0.65 -4.02 1.61
N ALA A 134 1.16 -5.25 1.82
CA ALA A 134 2.60 -5.54 1.76
C ALA A 134 3.18 -5.34 0.36
N LEU A 135 2.46 -5.78 -0.69
CA LEU A 135 2.84 -5.54 -2.09
C LEU A 135 2.91 -4.05 -2.41
N GLY A 136 1.93 -3.27 -1.98
CA GLY A 136 1.92 -1.82 -2.16
C GLY A 136 3.09 -1.12 -1.46
N LEU A 137 3.52 -1.59 -0.27
CA LEU A 137 4.72 -1.09 0.39
C LEU A 137 6.00 -1.39 -0.42
N MET A 138 6.13 -2.63 -0.90
CA MET A 138 7.28 -3.02 -1.72
C MET A 138 7.36 -2.22 -3.01
N GLU A 139 6.23 -2.04 -3.68
CA GLU A 139 6.14 -1.26 -4.91
C GLU A 139 6.59 0.20 -4.69
N ARG A 140 6.11 0.86 -3.65
CA ARG A 140 6.55 2.22 -3.30
C ARG A 140 8.05 2.27 -3.00
N ALA A 141 8.56 1.29 -2.25
CA ALA A 141 10.00 1.24 -1.95
C ALA A 141 10.85 1.06 -3.22
N LEU A 142 10.39 0.25 -4.17
CA LEU A 142 11.06 0.08 -5.47
C LEU A 142 10.98 1.35 -6.33
N GLN A 143 9.86 2.04 -6.35
CA GLN A 143 9.71 3.32 -7.05
C GLN A 143 10.64 4.39 -6.48
N ARG A 144 10.78 4.47 -5.15
CA ARG A 144 11.74 5.37 -4.50
C ARG A 144 13.19 5.01 -4.85
N LEU A 145 13.53 3.72 -4.80
CA LEU A 145 14.86 3.26 -5.21
C LEU A 145 15.14 3.59 -6.68
N ARG A 146 14.17 3.40 -7.57
CA ARG A 146 14.27 3.78 -8.98
C ARG A 146 14.57 5.28 -9.12
N ALA A 147 13.82 6.12 -8.45
CA ALA A 147 14.01 7.59 -8.49
C ALA A 147 15.42 8.01 -8.04
N GLU A 148 15.96 7.37 -6.98
CA GLU A 148 17.34 7.63 -6.52
C GLU A 148 18.41 7.21 -7.55
N TYR A 149 18.09 6.23 -8.42
CA TYR A 149 18.99 5.84 -9.51
C TYR A 149 18.92 6.79 -10.69
N GLU A 150 17.78 7.41 -10.95
CA GLU A 150 17.58 8.35 -12.04
C GLU A 150 18.17 9.73 -11.74
N ASP A 151 18.27 10.08 -10.45
CA ASP A 151 18.84 11.33 -9.97
C ASP A 151 20.34 11.16 -9.64
N GLY A 152 21.19 11.01 -10.67
CA GLY A 152 22.62 10.98 -10.44
C GLY A 152 23.45 10.16 -11.42
N THR A 153 24.69 9.78 -11.00
CA THR A 153 25.69 9.05 -11.81
C THR A 153 25.27 7.62 -12.18
N ARG A 154 24.15 7.14 -11.65
CA ARG A 154 23.60 5.80 -11.85
C ARG A 154 22.47 5.75 -12.89
N LYS A 155 22.20 6.87 -13.54
CA LYS A 155 21.15 7.01 -14.56
C LYS A 155 21.27 5.93 -15.63
N GLY A 156 20.12 5.32 -15.99
CA GLY A 156 20.04 4.24 -16.98
C GLY A 156 20.39 2.83 -16.47
N ARG A 157 20.72 2.69 -15.17
CA ARG A 157 21.00 1.37 -14.55
C ARG A 157 19.83 0.85 -13.71
N ALA A 158 18.82 1.68 -13.45
CA ALA A 158 17.67 1.34 -12.63
C ALA A 158 16.98 0.06 -13.11
N ASP A 159 16.60 0.01 -14.39
CA ASP A 159 15.85 -1.11 -14.96
C ASP A 159 16.60 -2.44 -14.82
N VAL A 160 17.91 -2.44 -15.09
CA VAL A 160 18.74 -3.66 -14.97
C VAL A 160 18.83 -4.11 -13.50
N VAL A 161 19.04 -3.17 -12.56
CA VAL A 161 19.20 -3.47 -11.14
C VAL A 161 17.87 -3.96 -10.54
N LEU A 162 16.76 -3.32 -10.89
CA LEU A 162 15.45 -3.63 -10.31
C LEU A 162 14.91 -5.00 -10.71
N ARG A 163 15.33 -5.57 -11.86
CA ARG A 163 15.00 -6.96 -12.24
C ARG A 163 15.51 -7.99 -11.22
N PHE A 164 16.52 -7.67 -10.42
CA PHE A 164 17.04 -8.54 -9.36
C PHE A 164 16.26 -8.47 -8.04
N PHE A 165 15.12 -7.80 -8.03
CA PHE A 165 14.22 -7.73 -6.87
C PHE A 165 12.97 -8.62 -7.00
N GLY A 166 12.94 -9.50 -8.02
CA GLY A 166 11.94 -10.57 -8.13
C GLY A 166 10.64 -10.17 -8.83
N LEU A 167 10.56 -8.99 -9.43
CA LEU A 167 9.39 -8.55 -10.22
C LEU A 167 9.41 -9.07 -11.65
N GLU A 168 10.59 -9.38 -12.19
CA GLU A 168 10.81 -9.87 -13.53
C GLU A 168 11.89 -10.94 -13.52
N GLU A 169 12.00 -11.69 -14.61
CA GLU A 169 13.12 -12.62 -14.79
C GLU A 169 14.44 -11.86 -14.88
N ALA A 170 15.33 -12.13 -13.93
CA ALA A 170 16.62 -11.45 -13.87
C ALA A 170 17.59 -12.00 -14.91
N PRO A 171 18.34 -11.15 -15.63
CA PRO A 171 19.41 -11.59 -16.52
C PRO A 171 20.57 -12.21 -15.72
N SER A 172 21.48 -12.88 -16.40
CA SER A 172 22.72 -13.30 -15.76
C SER A 172 23.54 -12.12 -15.25
N TYR A 173 24.37 -12.34 -14.23
CA TYR A 173 25.25 -11.27 -13.70
C TYR A 173 26.21 -10.71 -14.77
N ALA A 174 26.60 -11.52 -15.76
CA ALA A 174 27.48 -11.08 -16.84
C ALA A 174 26.76 -10.14 -17.80
N GLU A 175 25.55 -10.48 -18.21
CA GLU A 175 24.70 -9.64 -19.07
C GLU A 175 24.33 -8.33 -18.37
N ALA A 176 23.92 -8.39 -17.12
CA ALA A 176 23.59 -7.21 -16.31
C ALA A 176 24.80 -6.28 -16.13
N ALA A 177 25.99 -6.84 -15.88
CA ALA A 177 27.22 -6.07 -15.78
C ALA A 177 27.56 -5.37 -17.09
N ALA A 178 27.49 -6.09 -18.23
CA ALA A 178 27.73 -5.52 -19.54
C ALA A 178 26.75 -4.39 -19.87
N ALA A 179 25.45 -4.58 -19.60
CA ALA A 179 24.42 -3.57 -19.78
C ALA A 179 24.66 -2.31 -18.94
N CYS A 180 25.28 -2.45 -17.76
CA CYS A 180 25.63 -1.32 -16.88
C CYS A 180 27.02 -0.73 -17.14
N GLY A 181 27.80 -1.24 -18.11
CA GLY A 181 29.19 -0.83 -18.34
C GLY A 181 30.13 -1.15 -17.18
N MET A 182 29.92 -2.30 -16.53
CA MET A 182 30.65 -2.78 -15.33
C MET A 182 31.26 -4.15 -15.53
N THR A 183 32.25 -4.49 -14.71
CA THR A 183 32.64 -5.90 -14.53
C THR A 183 31.63 -6.64 -13.65
N ALA A 184 31.57 -7.95 -13.74
CA ALA A 184 30.66 -8.76 -12.91
C ALA A 184 30.87 -8.56 -11.38
N PRO A 185 32.12 -8.46 -10.86
CA PRO A 185 32.33 -8.12 -9.45
C PRO A 185 31.81 -6.72 -9.07
N GLN A 186 32.01 -5.71 -9.95
CA GLN A 186 31.49 -4.36 -9.73
C GLN A 186 29.96 -4.34 -9.69
N PHE A 187 29.30 -5.07 -10.60
CA PHE A 187 27.85 -5.18 -10.61
C PHE A 187 27.32 -5.87 -9.35
N LYS A 188 27.93 -6.98 -8.91
CA LYS A 188 27.56 -7.65 -7.66
C LYS A 188 27.65 -6.72 -6.46
N ALA A 189 28.71 -5.91 -6.37
CA ALA A 189 28.87 -4.93 -5.31
C ALA A 189 27.81 -3.80 -5.42
N ALA A 190 27.46 -3.36 -6.63
CA ALA A 190 26.40 -2.37 -6.85
C ALA A 190 25.02 -2.94 -6.45
N LEU A 191 24.72 -4.16 -6.82
CA LEU A 191 23.48 -4.84 -6.44
C LEU A 191 23.36 -5.04 -4.92
N HIS A 192 24.48 -5.39 -4.25
CA HIS A 192 24.49 -5.50 -2.80
C HIS A 192 24.13 -4.16 -2.12
N ARG A 193 24.71 -3.04 -2.60
CA ARG A 193 24.36 -1.70 -2.12
C ARG A 193 22.90 -1.34 -2.41
N ALA A 194 22.39 -1.68 -3.60
CA ALA A 194 20.99 -1.47 -3.96
C ALA A 194 20.04 -2.21 -3.00
N ARG A 195 20.35 -3.48 -2.69
CA ARG A 195 19.55 -4.27 -1.73
C ARG A 195 19.64 -3.72 -0.30
N ALA A 196 20.79 -3.20 0.10
CA ALA A 196 20.92 -2.53 1.40
C ALA A 196 20.05 -1.26 1.44
N ARG A 197 20.15 -0.41 0.40
CA ARG A 197 19.34 0.81 0.31
C ARG A 197 17.84 0.53 0.23
N PHE A 198 17.44 -0.48 -0.52
CA PHE A 198 16.04 -0.93 -0.58
C PHE A 198 15.49 -1.29 0.81
N ARG A 199 16.27 -2.05 1.61
CA ARG A 199 15.87 -2.39 2.98
C ARG A 199 15.73 -1.16 3.89
N GLU A 200 16.58 -0.15 3.71
CA GLU A 200 16.44 1.12 4.42
C GLU A 200 15.15 1.85 4.02
N ILE A 201 14.91 1.99 2.70
CA ILE A 201 13.69 2.61 2.17
C ILE A 201 12.44 1.86 2.66
N LEU A 202 12.46 0.52 2.65
CA LEU A 202 11.34 -0.28 3.12
C LEU A 202 11.08 -0.07 4.62
N ARG A 203 12.14 0.05 5.44
CA ARG A 203 12.00 0.40 6.86
C ARG A 203 11.40 1.80 7.04
N GLU A 204 11.82 2.76 6.24
CA GLU A 204 11.24 4.11 6.24
C GLU A 204 9.75 4.10 5.86
N GLU A 205 9.37 3.31 4.84
CA GLU A 205 7.96 3.12 4.43
C GLU A 205 7.14 2.47 5.55
N VAL A 206 7.67 1.43 6.20
CA VAL A 206 7.02 0.76 7.32
C VAL A 206 6.93 1.68 8.54
N ALA A 207 8.03 2.34 8.93
CA ALA A 207 8.06 3.26 10.08
C ALA A 207 7.05 4.40 9.94
N ALA A 208 6.72 4.77 8.70
CA ALA A 208 5.71 5.78 8.45
C ALA A 208 4.26 5.27 8.63
N THR A 209 4.04 3.96 8.77
CA THR A 209 2.72 3.36 9.07
C THR A 209 2.50 3.06 10.55
N VAL A 210 3.54 3.19 11.39
CA VAL A 210 3.51 2.95 12.84
C VAL A 210 4.08 4.15 13.61
N ASP A 211 3.67 4.33 14.85
CA ASP A 211 3.99 5.51 15.66
C ASP A 211 5.26 5.33 16.53
N GLU A 212 5.74 4.09 16.73
CA GLU A 212 6.91 3.77 17.55
C GLU A 212 7.90 2.83 16.85
N ASP A 213 9.21 3.07 17.04
CA ASP A 213 10.31 2.26 16.49
C ASP A 213 10.23 0.77 16.88
N ALA A 214 9.66 0.46 18.03
CA ALA A 214 9.49 -0.92 18.51
C ALA A 214 8.50 -1.75 17.66
N ASP A 215 7.56 -1.13 16.97
CA ASP A 215 6.61 -1.78 16.09
C ASP A 215 7.15 -1.98 14.66
N GLY A 216 8.17 -1.21 14.25
CA GLY A 216 8.74 -1.28 12.90
C GLY A 216 9.34 -2.66 12.55
N GLU A 217 10.11 -3.28 13.45
CA GLU A 217 10.68 -4.63 13.23
C GLU A 217 9.59 -5.72 13.19
N ARG A 218 8.55 -5.59 13.99
CA ARG A 218 7.37 -6.46 13.94
C ARG A 218 6.61 -6.33 12.62
N GLU A 219 6.44 -5.10 12.15
CA GLU A 219 5.79 -4.82 10.87
C GLU A 219 6.55 -5.42 9.69
N ILE A 220 7.87 -5.34 9.68
CA ILE A 220 8.72 -5.99 8.68
C ILE A 220 8.55 -7.51 8.72
N GLY A 221 8.49 -8.09 9.92
CA GLY A 221 8.20 -9.52 10.11
C GLY A 221 6.83 -9.93 9.55
N ASP A 222 5.80 -9.10 9.78
CA ASP A 222 4.45 -9.34 9.26
C ASP A 222 4.39 -9.16 7.75
N LEU A 223 5.11 -8.17 7.18
CA LEU A 223 5.23 -7.98 5.74
C LEU A 223 5.85 -9.21 5.06
N VAL A 224 6.95 -9.75 5.62
CA VAL A 224 7.56 -10.98 5.08
C VAL A 224 6.58 -12.14 5.14
N ARG A 225 5.84 -12.28 6.25
CA ARG A 225 4.84 -13.35 6.42
C ARG A 225 3.66 -13.21 5.44
N ALA A 226 3.20 -11.98 5.18
CA ALA A 226 2.11 -11.72 4.24
C ALA A 226 2.48 -12.02 2.78
N LEU A 227 3.78 -12.03 2.46
CA LEU A 227 4.30 -12.30 1.11
C LEU A 227 4.78 -13.76 0.93
N SER A 228 4.86 -14.54 2.01
CA SER A 228 5.24 -15.97 1.98
C SER A 228 4.06 -16.86 1.68
#